data_54f430fa6f0dce1f065a99438819930b
#
_entry.id   54f430fa6f0dce1f065a99438819930b
#
_cell.length_a   1.000
_cell.length_b   1.000
_cell.length_c   1.000
_cell.angle_alpha   90.00
_cell.angle_beta   90.00
_cell.angle_gamma   90.00
#
_symmetry.space_group_name_H-M   'P 1'
#
loop_
_entity.id
_entity.type
_entity.pdbx_description
1 polymer ?
#
loop_
_entity_poly.entity_id
_entity_poly.type
_entity_poly.pdbx_seq_one_letter_code
_entity_poly.pdbx_strand_id
1 'polypeptide(L)'
;QVWSFVVDSRDPKRILAGASPIDIYRSDDTGATWRKMPNPNIPERCKGPFQPRVMRMVQNPARPDEVYAALEIAGAARTLNFGESWDDCSPHLVELSQKPHLQSKIVSDSFAEGMLDGHAITMSAADPDAVVLACRMGLFRSTDKGATWEDMELKRFSPVTYGRDVK
;
A
#
# COMPACT_ATOMS: atom_id res chain seq x y z
N GLN A 1 10.25 8.75 -10.89
CA GLN A 1 10.03 9.70 -9.79
C GLN A 1 9.91 8.94 -8.48
N VAL A 2 10.48 9.48 -7.37
CA VAL A 2 10.32 8.92 -6.02
C VAL A 2 9.09 9.56 -5.36
N TRP A 3 8.27 8.74 -4.71
CA TRP A 3 7.00 9.14 -4.10
C TRP A 3 6.96 8.90 -2.59
N SER A 4 7.67 7.90 -2.09
CA SER A 4 7.65 7.56 -0.66
C SER A 4 9.00 7.03 -0.18
N PHE A 5 9.24 7.18 1.12
CA PHE A 5 10.42 6.65 1.81
C PHE A 5 10.01 5.96 3.10
N VAL A 6 10.79 4.94 3.47
CA VAL A 6 10.81 4.36 4.81
C VAL A 6 12.26 4.30 5.28
N VAL A 7 12.55 4.88 6.43
CA VAL A 7 13.84 4.76 7.11
C VAL A 7 13.70 3.66 8.17
N ASP A 8 14.61 2.69 8.19
CA ASP A 8 14.59 1.62 9.19
C ASP A 8 14.78 2.22 10.60
N SER A 9 13.82 1.97 11.49
CA SER A 9 13.83 2.50 12.86
C SER A 9 14.99 1.98 13.72
N ARG A 10 15.63 0.84 13.33
CA ARG A 10 16.78 0.25 14.03
C ARG A 10 18.12 0.74 13.46
N ASP A 11 18.15 1.01 12.16
CA ASP A 11 19.38 1.44 11.46
C ASP A 11 19.03 2.52 10.41
N PRO A 12 19.24 3.79 10.70
CA PRO A 12 18.90 4.90 9.81
C PRO A 12 19.72 4.92 8.51
N LYS A 13 20.74 4.08 8.36
CA LYS A 13 21.45 3.89 7.09
C LYS A 13 20.62 3.13 6.07
N ARG A 14 19.67 2.31 6.55
CA ARG A 14 18.78 1.50 5.70
C ARG A 14 17.53 2.31 5.35
N ILE A 15 17.34 2.54 4.07
CA ILE A 15 16.21 3.33 3.56
C ILE A 15 15.60 2.59 2.37
N LEU A 16 14.26 2.46 2.36
CA LEU A 16 13.51 2.08 1.16
C LEU A 16 12.94 3.33 0.49
N ALA A 17 13.00 3.38 -0.82
CA ALA A 17 12.38 4.40 -1.65
C ALA A 17 11.43 3.76 -2.65
N GLY A 18 10.19 4.23 -2.67
CA GLY A 18 9.15 3.81 -3.60
C GLY A 18 8.98 4.82 -4.73
N ALA A 19 8.85 4.33 -5.95
CA ALA A 19 8.88 5.13 -7.17
C ALA A 19 7.64 4.95 -8.07
N SER A 20 7.61 5.73 -9.15
CA SER A 20 6.74 5.58 -10.33
C SER A 20 7.62 5.41 -11.59
N PRO A 21 7.39 4.38 -12.44
CA PRO A 21 6.50 3.22 -12.20
C PRO A 21 6.82 2.49 -10.89
N ILE A 22 5.98 1.53 -10.50
CA ILE A 22 6.22 0.77 -9.26
C ILE A 22 7.60 0.11 -9.34
N ASP A 23 8.54 0.74 -8.65
CA ASP A 23 9.89 0.27 -8.42
C ASP A 23 10.25 0.55 -6.97
N ILE A 24 11.00 -0.33 -6.36
CA ILE A 24 11.51 -0.15 -5.00
C ILE A 24 13.02 -0.15 -5.04
N TYR A 25 13.60 0.81 -4.35
CA TYR A 25 15.05 0.95 -4.20
C TYR A 25 15.41 0.91 -2.73
N ARG A 26 16.60 0.40 -2.43
CA ARG A 26 17.15 0.38 -1.09
C ARG A 26 18.53 1.01 -1.05
N SER A 27 18.76 1.83 -0.03
CA SER A 27 20.06 2.27 0.40
C SER A 27 20.42 1.57 1.72
N ASP A 28 21.69 1.29 1.91
CA ASP A 28 22.27 0.79 3.16
C ASP A 28 23.39 1.75 3.70
N ASP A 29 23.46 2.97 3.15
CA ASP A 29 24.50 3.98 3.42
C ASP A 29 23.95 5.41 3.52
N THR A 30 22.76 5.56 4.11
CA THR A 30 22.10 6.87 4.32
C THR A 30 21.75 7.60 3.01
N GLY A 31 21.51 6.85 1.93
CA GLY A 31 21.10 7.39 0.63
C GLY A 31 22.26 7.76 -0.29
N ALA A 32 23.52 7.45 0.07
CA ALA A 32 24.66 7.71 -0.78
C ALA A 32 24.65 6.84 -2.04
N THR A 33 24.28 5.56 -1.89
CA THR A 33 24.08 4.63 -3.00
C THR A 33 22.72 3.94 -2.90
N TRP A 34 22.19 3.50 -4.06
CA TRP A 34 20.89 2.85 -4.17
C TRP A 34 20.96 1.62 -5.06
N ARG A 35 20.37 0.53 -4.60
CA ARG A 35 20.15 -0.66 -5.43
C ARG A 35 18.67 -0.88 -5.68
N LYS A 36 18.33 -1.30 -6.89
CA LYS A 36 16.96 -1.70 -7.20
C LYS A 36 16.65 -3.02 -6.52
N MET A 37 15.52 -3.07 -5.83
CA MET A 37 15.00 -4.26 -5.17
C MET A 37 14.08 -5.04 -6.13
N PRO A 38 13.80 -6.33 -5.84
CA PRO A 38 12.74 -7.04 -6.53
C PRO A 38 11.41 -6.28 -6.40
N ASN A 39 10.72 -6.06 -7.51
CA ASN A 39 9.41 -5.43 -7.48
C ASN A 39 8.37 -6.37 -6.87
N PRO A 40 7.33 -5.81 -6.23
CA PRO A 40 6.15 -6.59 -5.90
C PRO A 40 5.60 -7.26 -7.16
N ASN A 41 5.45 -8.59 -7.13
CA ASN A 41 4.85 -9.33 -8.23
C ASN A 41 3.32 -9.22 -8.17
N ILE A 42 2.82 -8.01 -8.43
CA ILE A 42 1.39 -7.69 -8.42
C ILE A 42 0.83 -7.90 -9.83
N PRO A 43 -0.18 -8.76 -10.01
CA PRO A 43 -0.86 -8.87 -11.30
C PRO A 43 -1.46 -7.53 -11.75
N GLU A 44 -1.35 -7.21 -13.02
CA GLU A 44 -2.03 -6.04 -13.60
C GLU A 44 -3.54 -6.27 -13.60
N ARG A 45 -4.25 -5.59 -12.71
CA ARG A 45 -5.72 -5.69 -12.55
C ARG A 45 -6.46 -4.51 -13.13
N CYS A 46 -5.78 -3.39 -13.29
CA CYS A 46 -6.32 -2.15 -13.85
C CYS A 46 -5.33 -1.55 -14.83
N LYS A 47 -5.83 -1.12 -16.01
CA LYS A 47 -5.03 -0.40 -17.00
C LYS A 47 -5.45 1.06 -16.99
N GLY A 48 -4.54 1.92 -16.56
CA GLY A 48 -4.73 3.37 -16.58
C GLY A 48 -3.82 4.08 -17.60
N PRO A 49 -4.09 5.36 -17.87
CA PRO A 49 -3.27 6.17 -18.77
C PRO A 49 -1.94 6.63 -18.15
N PHE A 50 -1.71 6.33 -16.88
CA PHE A 50 -0.50 6.69 -16.13
C PHE A 50 0.15 5.47 -15.50
N GLN A 51 1.43 5.59 -15.19
CA GLN A 51 2.18 4.54 -14.52
C GLN A 51 1.79 4.47 -13.03
N PRO A 52 1.48 3.27 -12.51
CA PRO A 52 1.17 3.10 -11.09
C PRO A 52 2.37 3.50 -10.21
N ARG A 53 2.09 3.86 -8.95
CA ARG A 53 3.05 4.46 -8.03
C ARG A 53 3.06 3.75 -6.69
N VAL A 54 4.24 3.78 -6.02
CA VAL A 54 4.34 3.43 -4.59
C VAL A 54 4.02 4.69 -3.78
N MET A 55 2.73 4.90 -3.46
CA MET A 55 2.22 6.15 -2.88
C MET A 55 2.71 6.39 -1.46
N ARG A 56 2.68 5.34 -0.63
CA ARG A 56 3.10 5.40 0.76
C ARG A 56 3.65 4.05 1.19
N MET A 57 4.69 4.07 2.01
CA MET A 57 5.16 2.90 2.73
C MET A 57 5.12 3.16 4.24
N VAL A 58 4.91 2.12 5.03
CA VAL A 58 4.96 2.16 6.49
C VAL A 58 5.68 0.94 7.02
N GLN A 59 6.59 1.15 7.98
CA GLN A 59 7.30 0.11 8.70
C GLN A 59 6.49 -0.34 9.91
N ASN A 60 6.44 -1.63 10.18
CA ASN A 60 5.84 -2.15 11.40
C ASN A 60 6.70 -1.73 12.61
N PRO A 61 6.12 -1.03 13.59
CA PRO A 61 6.89 -0.51 14.74
C PRO A 61 7.45 -1.61 15.65
N ALA A 62 6.83 -2.80 15.69
CA ALA A 62 7.29 -3.93 16.49
C ALA A 62 8.19 -4.91 15.69
N ARG A 63 8.06 -4.93 14.37
CA ARG A 63 8.78 -5.82 13.46
C ARG A 63 9.37 -5.03 12.29
N PRO A 64 10.49 -4.34 12.48
CA PRO A 64 11.02 -3.39 11.48
C PRO A 64 11.41 -3.95 10.11
N ASP A 65 11.55 -5.27 9.95
CA ASP A 65 11.73 -5.88 8.63
C ASP A 65 10.40 -6.03 7.86
N GLU A 66 9.27 -5.85 8.54
CA GLU A 66 7.93 -5.84 7.95
C GLU A 66 7.56 -4.42 7.51
N VAL A 67 7.34 -4.24 6.20
CA VAL A 67 6.93 -2.96 5.61
C VAL A 67 5.74 -3.20 4.69
N TYR A 68 4.77 -2.31 4.76
CA TYR A 68 3.63 -2.29 3.85
C TYR A 68 3.74 -1.13 2.87
N ALA A 69 3.21 -1.31 1.68
CA ALA A 69 3.14 -0.30 0.63
C ALA A 69 1.72 -0.14 0.10
N ALA A 70 1.20 1.09 0.07
CA ALA A 70 0.02 1.46 -0.70
C ALA A 70 0.44 1.77 -2.14
N LEU A 71 -0.25 1.15 -3.09
CA LEU A 71 0.06 1.20 -4.51
C LEU A 71 -1.13 1.81 -5.27
N GLU A 72 -0.89 2.89 -6.02
CA GLU A 72 -1.91 3.50 -6.87
C GLU A 72 -2.30 2.53 -7.98
N ILE A 73 -3.59 2.26 -8.12
CA ILE A 73 -4.23 1.31 -9.05
C ILE A 73 -3.68 -0.14 -9.01
N ALA A 74 -2.93 -0.48 -7.96
CA ALA A 74 -2.38 -1.82 -7.75
C ALA A 74 -2.67 -2.38 -6.33
N GLY A 75 -3.29 -1.57 -5.43
CA GLY A 75 -3.73 -1.99 -4.11
C GLY A 75 -2.68 -1.89 -3.04
N ALA A 76 -2.25 -3.00 -2.46
CA ALA A 76 -1.26 -3.04 -1.39
C ALA A 76 -0.29 -4.23 -1.52
N ALA A 77 0.91 -4.04 -1.02
CA ALA A 77 1.93 -5.07 -0.94
C ALA A 77 2.60 -5.07 0.44
N ARG A 78 3.22 -6.19 0.82
CA ARG A 78 3.95 -6.38 2.07
C ARG A 78 5.29 -7.04 1.82
N THR A 79 6.31 -6.62 2.56
CA THR A 79 7.58 -7.35 2.71
C THR A 79 7.77 -7.75 4.17
N LEU A 80 8.42 -8.89 4.43
CA LEU A 80 8.83 -9.37 5.75
C LEU A 80 10.36 -9.34 5.95
N ASN A 81 11.10 -8.84 4.96
CA ASN A 81 12.56 -8.85 4.91
C ASN A 81 13.15 -7.54 4.38
N PHE A 82 12.47 -6.43 4.70
CA PHE A 82 12.87 -5.07 4.33
C PHE A 82 13.17 -4.93 2.83
N GLY A 83 12.22 -5.43 1.99
CA GLY A 83 12.22 -5.24 0.54
C GLY A 83 12.91 -6.31 -0.28
N GLU A 84 13.48 -7.38 0.31
CA GLU A 84 14.11 -8.45 -0.47
C GLU A 84 13.08 -9.31 -1.22
N SER A 85 11.85 -9.39 -0.71
CA SER A 85 10.70 -9.97 -1.41
C SER A 85 9.41 -9.28 -0.99
N TRP A 86 8.37 -9.39 -1.82
CA TRP A 86 7.08 -8.76 -1.59
C TRP A 86 5.93 -9.72 -1.86
N ASP A 87 4.93 -9.68 -1.00
CA ASP A 87 3.66 -10.39 -1.13
C ASP A 87 2.57 -9.42 -1.59
N ASP A 88 1.67 -9.90 -2.46
CA ASP A 88 0.47 -9.18 -2.87
C ASP A 88 -0.60 -9.26 -1.77
N CYS A 89 -1.04 -8.11 -1.27
CA CYS A 89 -2.09 -7.98 -0.27
C CYS A 89 -3.45 -7.54 -0.87
N SER A 90 -3.58 -7.54 -2.20
CA SER A 90 -4.75 -7.00 -2.88
C SER A 90 -5.86 -8.01 -3.23
N PRO A 91 -5.70 -9.34 -3.20
CA PRO A 91 -6.75 -10.25 -3.64
C PRO A 91 -8.10 -10.01 -2.95
N HIS A 92 -8.13 -9.88 -1.63
CA HIS A 92 -9.37 -9.62 -0.89
C HIS A 92 -9.96 -8.22 -1.16
N LEU A 93 -9.14 -7.20 -1.50
CA LEU A 93 -9.65 -5.90 -1.95
C LEU A 93 -10.44 -6.05 -3.26
N VAL A 94 -9.96 -6.91 -4.16
CA VAL A 94 -10.66 -7.24 -5.42
C VAL A 94 -11.96 -7.97 -5.13
N GLU A 95 -11.98 -8.90 -4.19
CA GLU A 95 -13.22 -9.58 -3.75
C GLU A 95 -14.22 -8.58 -3.16
N LEU A 96 -13.77 -7.69 -2.28
CA LEU A 96 -14.61 -6.64 -1.71
C LEU A 96 -15.20 -5.71 -2.76
N SER A 97 -14.48 -5.44 -3.85
CA SER A 97 -14.96 -4.60 -4.95
C SER A 97 -16.16 -5.17 -5.69
N GLN A 98 -16.50 -6.44 -5.48
CA GLN A 98 -17.74 -7.03 -6.04
C GLN A 98 -19.00 -6.55 -5.30
N LYS A 99 -18.85 -6.00 -4.08
CA LYS A 99 -19.98 -5.40 -3.35
C LYS A 99 -20.42 -4.10 -4.05
N PRO A 100 -21.73 -3.90 -4.35
CA PRO A 100 -22.19 -2.76 -5.15
C PRO A 100 -21.72 -1.38 -4.66
N HIS A 101 -21.60 -1.20 -3.35
CA HIS A 101 -21.20 0.09 -2.75
C HIS A 101 -19.68 0.33 -2.77
N LEU A 102 -18.89 -0.69 -3.15
CA LEU A 102 -17.42 -0.62 -3.27
C LEU A 102 -16.94 -0.69 -4.74
N GLN A 103 -17.85 -0.76 -5.69
CA GLN A 103 -17.52 -0.70 -7.11
C GLN A 103 -17.17 0.72 -7.53
N SER A 104 -16.07 0.88 -8.25
CA SER A 104 -15.69 2.18 -8.83
C SER A 104 -14.79 1.97 -10.04
N LYS A 105 -15.29 2.35 -11.20
CA LYS A 105 -14.49 2.54 -12.41
C LYS A 105 -14.04 4.00 -12.47
N ILE A 106 -12.78 4.24 -12.82
CA ILE A 106 -12.23 5.60 -12.94
C ILE A 106 -11.81 5.82 -14.38
N VAL A 107 -10.84 5.07 -14.87
CA VAL A 107 -10.30 5.16 -16.23
C VAL A 107 -10.19 3.79 -16.89
N SER A 108 -10.23 2.71 -16.13
CA SER A 108 -10.26 1.33 -16.62
C SER A 108 -11.67 0.75 -16.60
N ASP A 109 -11.84 -0.43 -17.22
CA ASP A 109 -13.09 -1.17 -17.15
C ASP A 109 -13.24 -2.03 -15.89
N SER A 110 -12.26 -2.00 -14.99
CA SER A 110 -12.27 -2.77 -13.74
C SER A 110 -13.12 -2.09 -12.67
N PHE A 111 -14.11 -2.78 -12.12
CA PHE A 111 -14.86 -2.32 -10.95
C PHE A 111 -14.00 -2.24 -9.68
N ALA A 112 -12.86 -2.95 -9.65
CA ALA A 112 -11.94 -2.93 -8.52
C ALA A 112 -11.02 -1.70 -8.50
N GLU A 113 -11.03 -0.86 -9.53
CA GLU A 113 -10.07 0.24 -9.68
C GLU A 113 -10.05 1.16 -8.45
N GLY A 114 -11.22 1.59 -7.96
CA GLY A 114 -11.28 2.44 -6.77
C GLY A 114 -10.80 1.77 -5.48
N MET A 115 -10.98 0.45 -5.35
CA MET A 115 -10.45 -0.33 -4.23
C MET A 115 -8.94 -0.51 -4.30
N LEU A 116 -8.39 -0.58 -5.52
CA LEU A 116 -6.96 -0.74 -5.77
C LEU A 116 -6.23 0.61 -5.85
N ASP A 117 -6.94 1.72 -5.83
CA ASP A 117 -6.38 3.08 -5.84
C ASP A 117 -5.90 3.46 -4.42
N GLY A 118 -4.83 2.79 -3.98
CA GLY A 118 -4.23 2.94 -2.66
C GLY A 118 -3.40 4.21 -2.55
N HIS A 119 -3.76 5.10 -1.58
CA HIS A 119 -3.10 6.39 -1.41
C HIS A 119 -2.23 6.48 -0.16
N ALA A 120 -2.69 5.91 0.95
CA ALA A 120 -1.96 5.92 2.20
C ALA A 120 -2.13 4.60 2.95
N ILE A 121 -1.12 4.26 3.74
CA ILE A 121 -1.11 3.09 4.59
C ILE A 121 -0.42 3.43 5.91
N THR A 122 -0.97 2.97 7.02
CA THR A 122 -0.43 3.26 8.34
C THR A 122 -0.57 2.09 9.29
N MET A 123 0.20 2.12 10.35
CA MET A 123 0.18 1.18 11.47
C MET A 123 0.34 1.93 12.78
N SER A 124 -0.11 1.35 13.88
CA SER A 124 0.04 1.89 15.22
C SER A 124 0.96 1.03 16.08
N ALA A 125 1.79 1.65 16.91
CA ALA A 125 2.57 0.94 17.92
C ALA A 125 1.67 0.30 19.00
N ALA A 126 0.47 0.79 19.21
CA ALA A 126 -0.51 0.24 20.16
C ALA A 126 -1.14 -1.07 19.64
N ASP A 127 -1.17 -1.28 18.31
CA ASP A 127 -1.68 -2.50 17.68
C ASP A 127 -0.81 -2.79 16.43
N PRO A 128 0.38 -3.38 16.61
CA PRO A 128 1.34 -3.61 15.52
C PRO A 128 0.94 -4.76 14.59
N ASP A 129 -0.17 -5.44 14.85
CA ASP A 129 -0.76 -6.44 13.96
C ASP A 129 -1.81 -5.85 13.02
N ALA A 130 -2.31 -4.65 13.34
CA ALA A 130 -3.26 -3.95 12.49
C ALA A 130 -2.56 -3.02 11.50
N VAL A 131 -2.97 -3.10 10.24
CA VAL A 131 -2.62 -2.16 9.17
C VAL A 131 -3.88 -1.53 8.60
N VAL A 132 -3.87 -0.22 8.37
CA VAL A 132 -4.99 0.52 7.79
C VAL A 132 -4.57 1.08 6.44
N LEU A 133 -5.35 0.78 5.41
CA LEU A 133 -5.22 1.27 4.05
C LEU A 133 -6.29 2.32 3.78
N ALA A 134 -5.87 3.48 3.28
CA ALA A 134 -6.76 4.48 2.71
C ALA A 134 -6.72 4.38 1.19
N CYS A 135 -7.88 4.22 0.58
CA CYS A 135 -8.04 4.21 -0.87
C CYS A 135 -9.23 5.11 -1.27
N ARG A 136 -9.53 5.18 -2.57
CA ARG A 136 -10.68 5.95 -3.07
C ARG A 136 -12.00 5.53 -2.42
N MET A 137 -12.17 4.26 -2.10
CA MET A 137 -13.45 3.72 -1.61
C MET A 137 -13.65 3.86 -0.10
N GLY A 138 -12.60 4.17 0.67
CA GLY A 138 -12.69 4.32 2.11
C GLY A 138 -11.41 3.96 2.85
N LEU A 139 -11.61 3.57 4.11
CA LEU A 139 -10.57 3.03 4.97
C LEU A 139 -10.82 1.53 5.17
N PHE A 140 -9.77 0.76 5.04
CA PHE A 140 -9.81 -0.70 5.18
C PHE A 140 -8.76 -1.14 6.19
N ARG A 141 -9.17 -1.98 7.14
CA ARG A 141 -8.29 -2.52 8.19
C ARG A 141 -8.02 -3.99 7.92
N SER A 142 -6.78 -4.40 8.13
CA SER A 142 -6.37 -5.81 8.19
C SER A 142 -5.70 -6.09 9.52
N THR A 143 -5.97 -7.25 10.12
CA THR A 143 -5.31 -7.76 11.33
C THR A 143 -4.60 -9.09 11.09
N ASP A 144 -4.53 -9.51 9.83
CA ASP A 144 -3.91 -10.76 9.37
C ASP A 144 -2.83 -10.50 8.31
N LYS A 145 -2.11 -9.38 8.49
CA LYS A 145 -0.97 -8.99 7.64
C LYS A 145 -1.35 -8.75 6.17
N GLY A 146 -2.54 -8.21 5.92
CA GLY A 146 -3.02 -7.87 4.58
C GLY A 146 -3.61 -9.03 3.81
N ALA A 147 -3.83 -10.20 4.44
CA ALA A 147 -4.49 -11.34 3.79
C ALA A 147 -5.98 -11.05 3.58
N THR A 148 -6.65 -10.47 4.59
CA THR A 148 -8.03 -9.99 4.48
C THR A 148 -8.15 -8.53 4.94
N TRP A 149 -9.19 -7.85 4.45
CA TRP A 149 -9.48 -6.45 4.74
C TRP A 149 -10.93 -6.28 5.18
N GLU A 150 -11.14 -5.47 6.20
CA GLU A 150 -12.44 -5.09 6.71
C GLU A 150 -12.73 -3.63 6.31
N ASP A 151 -13.94 -3.37 5.74
CA ASP A 151 -14.40 -2.01 5.47
C ASP A 151 -14.72 -1.32 6.81
N MET A 152 -14.06 -0.21 7.10
CA MET A 152 -14.30 0.60 8.30
C MET A 152 -15.57 1.47 8.17
N GLU A 153 -16.35 1.27 7.10
CA GLU A 153 -17.64 1.89 6.85
C GLU A 153 -17.61 3.43 6.97
N LEU A 154 -16.60 4.06 6.39
CA LEU A 154 -16.41 5.53 6.48
C LEU A 154 -17.67 6.32 6.07
N LYS A 155 -18.50 5.77 5.18
CA LYS A 155 -19.78 6.36 4.75
C LYS A 155 -20.76 6.62 5.90
N ARG A 156 -20.64 5.93 7.02
CA ARG A 156 -21.47 6.17 8.22
C ARG A 156 -21.15 7.52 8.89
N PHE A 157 -19.97 8.05 8.65
CA PHE A 157 -19.43 9.25 9.30
C PHE A 157 -19.23 10.41 8.30
N SER A 158 -19.05 10.11 7.02
CA SER A 158 -18.78 11.10 5.99
C SER A 158 -19.38 10.70 4.64
N PRO A 159 -20.01 11.63 3.90
CA PRO A 159 -20.43 11.37 2.53
C PRO A 159 -19.25 11.22 1.57
N VAL A 160 -18.06 11.71 1.94
CA VAL A 160 -16.82 11.60 1.17
C VAL A 160 -15.99 10.44 1.72
N THR A 161 -15.73 9.45 0.88
CA THR A 161 -14.95 8.26 1.25
C THR A 161 -13.51 8.31 0.76
N TYR A 162 -13.21 9.19 -0.18
CA TYR A 162 -11.89 9.28 -0.81
C TYR A 162 -10.82 9.71 0.20
N GLY A 163 -10.15 8.73 0.80
CA GLY A 163 -9.06 8.93 1.74
C GLY A 163 -7.73 9.10 1.02
N ARG A 164 -7.09 10.28 1.18
CA ARG A 164 -5.74 10.53 0.63
C ARG A 164 -4.64 10.38 1.65
N ASP A 165 -4.96 10.45 2.92
CA ASP A 165 -4.01 10.26 4.03
C ASP A 165 -4.68 9.59 5.20
N VAL A 166 -3.90 8.84 5.97
CA VAL A 166 -4.28 8.21 7.24
C VAL A 166 -3.05 8.17 8.15
N LYS A 167 -3.24 8.58 9.42
CA LYS A 167 -2.17 8.64 10.43
C LYS A 167 -2.58 7.96 11.71
#